data_752933039672b569a89090bb1b75787a
#
_entry.id   752933039672b569a89090bb1b75787a
#
_cell.length_a   1.000
_cell.length_b   1.000
_cell.length_c   1.000
_cell.angle_alpha   90.00
_cell.angle_beta   90.00
_cell.angle_gamma   90.00
#
_symmetry.space_group_name_H-M   'P 1'
#
loop_
_entity.id
_entity.type
_entity.pdbx_description
1 polymer ?
#
loop_
_entity_poly.entity_id
_entity_poly.type
_entity_poly.pdbx_seq_one_letter_code
_entity_poly.pdbx_strand_id
1 'polypeptide(L)'
;MYPSHPPRGFDRLAAMGALFDTNEINSTFYRIPDARQTADWARRAATVNPRFRFTAKLFRAFTHEKDAGGGDERAFREAMRTLADAGRLGAVLVQFPFSFHAAADNRGRLTAILERFAELPLAVEFRHASWDSDVTARLLSERGAAFVNIDQPDLHDNLAPANRVTSPIAYYRFHGRNAPKWFGPDTSNEERYNYLYSDGELAPWVERVRDGARRAAERAAASSREGGAYVILNNHFRGQAVANALELQLALTGRRRAAPDSLFDKYPALARVADRAPGAGQRKLF
;
A
#
# COMPACT_ATOMS: atom_id res chain seq x y z
N MET A 1 -6.05 -0.82 16.61
CA MET A 1 -5.34 0.46 16.46
C MET A 1 -6.21 1.65 16.88
N TYR A 2 -7.36 1.83 16.29
CA TYR A 2 -8.29 2.86 16.76
C TYR A 2 -9.07 2.38 17.99
N PRO A 3 -9.41 3.28 18.92
CA PRO A 3 -10.32 2.92 20.02
C PRO A 3 -11.63 2.37 19.45
N SER A 4 -12.24 1.39 20.13
CA SER A 4 -13.55 0.85 19.77
C SER A 4 -14.65 1.94 19.79
N HIS A 5 -14.48 2.91 20.68
CA HIS A 5 -15.30 4.10 20.80
C HIS A 5 -14.38 5.33 20.73
N PRO A 6 -14.06 5.82 19.52
CA PRO A 6 -13.19 6.97 19.41
C PRO A 6 -13.85 8.23 19.98
N PRO A 7 -13.13 9.04 20.75
CA PRO A 7 -13.67 10.29 21.27
C PRO A 7 -14.06 11.24 20.12
N ARG A 8 -14.97 12.16 20.42
CA ARG A 8 -15.36 13.19 19.44
C ARG A 8 -14.13 13.96 18.97
N GLY A 9 -13.94 14.07 17.65
CA GLY A 9 -12.76 14.72 17.06
C GLY A 9 -11.51 13.84 16.95
N PHE A 10 -11.62 12.53 17.18
CA PHE A 10 -10.49 11.62 16.99
C PHE A 10 -9.96 11.67 15.56
N ASP A 11 -8.69 12.06 15.41
CA ASP A 11 -8.03 12.14 14.10
C ASP A 11 -7.33 10.82 13.74
N ARG A 12 -7.96 10.07 12.84
CA ARG A 12 -7.42 8.79 12.34
C ARG A 12 -6.11 8.98 11.58
N LEU A 13 -5.97 10.07 10.82
CA LEU A 13 -4.75 10.36 10.07
C LEU A 13 -3.60 10.69 11.02
N ALA A 14 -3.86 11.46 12.08
CA ALA A 14 -2.88 11.73 13.11
C ALA A 14 -2.41 10.45 13.81
N ALA A 15 -3.33 9.55 14.16
CA ALA A 15 -3.01 8.27 14.75
C ALA A 15 -2.16 7.38 13.83
N MET A 16 -2.44 7.40 12.51
CA MET A 16 -1.67 6.68 11.51
C MET A 16 -0.28 7.27 11.33
N GLY A 17 -0.18 8.58 11.15
CA GLY A 17 1.08 9.29 10.92
C GLY A 17 2.05 9.25 12.10
N ALA A 18 1.54 9.05 13.32
CA ALA A 18 2.37 8.80 14.50
C ALA A 18 3.10 7.44 14.44
N LEU A 19 2.50 6.44 13.79
CA LEU A 19 3.04 5.09 13.69
C LEU A 19 3.81 4.84 12.39
N PHE A 20 3.32 5.36 11.27
CA PHE A 20 3.79 5.01 9.94
C PHE A 20 4.07 6.24 9.09
N ASP A 21 4.92 6.08 8.08
CA ASP A 21 5.27 7.12 7.13
C ASP A 21 4.40 7.05 5.85
N THR A 22 3.46 6.09 5.76
CA THR A 22 2.54 5.93 4.63
C THR A 22 1.21 5.31 5.02
N ASN A 23 0.20 5.58 4.18
CA ASN A 23 -1.10 4.89 4.21
C ASN A 23 -1.66 4.79 2.79
N GLU A 24 -2.24 3.64 2.47
CA GLU A 24 -2.94 3.41 1.21
C GLU A 24 -4.40 3.84 1.31
N ILE A 25 -4.82 4.78 0.45
CA ILE A 25 -6.18 5.27 0.39
C ILE A 25 -7.01 4.33 -0.50
N ASN A 26 -7.75 3.41 0.12
CA ASN A 26 -8.61 2.48 -0.61
C ASN A 26 -9.97 3.10 -1.01
N SER A 27 -10.42 4.16 -0.35
CA SER A 27 -11.70 4.82 -0.68
C SER A 27 -11.72 5.42 -2.08
N THR A 28 -10.56 5.80 -2.64
CA THR A 28 -10.42 6.31 -4.01
C THR A 28 -10.81 5.28 -5.08
N PHE A 29 -10.77 4.00 -4.75
CA PHE A 29 -11.25 2.93 -5.61
C PHE A 29 -12.76 2.97 -5.85
N TYR A 30 -13.52 3.40 -4.85
CA TYR A 30 -14.98 3.43 -4.88
C TYR A 30 -15.55 4.80 -5.25
N ARG A 31 -14.84 5.87 -4.91
CA ARG A 31 -15.25 7.25 -5.16
C ARG A 31 -14.02 8.14 -5.33
N ILE A 32 -14.00 8.93 -6.37
CA ILE A 32 -12.96 9.92 -6.62
C ILE A 32 -13.14 11.08 -5.62
N PRO A 33 -12.13 11.43 -4.81
CA PRO A 33 -12.19 12.60 -3.94
C PRO A 33 -12.06 13.89 -4.75
N ASP A 34 -12.63 14.97 -4.27
CA ASP A 34 -12.38 16.29 -4.84
C ASP A 34 -11.01 16.89 -4.40
N ALA A 35 -10.59 17.94 -5.10
CA ALA A 35 -9.31 18.59 -4.82
C ALA A 35 -9.23 19.22 -3.41
N ARG A 36 -10.34 19.68 -2.85
CA ARG A 36 -10.39 20.23 -1.49
C ARG A 36 -10.13 19.15 -0.45
N GLN A 37 -10.72 17.98 -0.64
CA GLN A 37 -10.53 16.82 0.24
C GLN A 37 -9.08 16.36 0.22
N THR A 38 -8.47 16.26 -0.96
CA THR A 38 -7.05 15.84 -1.08
C THR A 38 -6.08 16.89 -0.56
N ALA A 39 -6.37 18.17 -0.73
CA ALA A 39 -5.60 19.26 -0.13
C ALA A 39 -5.68 19.24 1.41
N ASP A 40 -6.84 18.96 1.99
CA ASP A 40 -6.98 18.78 3.44
C ASP A 40 -6.17 17.60 3.96
N TRP A 41 -6.19 16.47 3.27
CA TRP A 41 -5.35 15.31 3.60
C TRP A 41 -3.86 15.65 3.57
N ALA A 42 -3.41 16.34 2.51
CA ALA A 42 -2.02 16.75 2.36
C ALA A 42 -1.57 17.66 3.50
N ARG A 43 -2.35 18.68 3.83
CA ARG A 43 -2.08 19.63 4.90
C ARG A 43 -2.01 18.93 6.27
N ARG A 44 -2.98 18.10 6.59
CA ARG A 44 -3.04 17.36 7.86
C ARG A 44 -1.88 16.36 7.99
N ALA A 45 -1.56 15.63 6.92
CA ALA A 45 -0.43 14.73 6.90
C ALA A 45 0.90 15.46 7.17
N ALA A 46 1.09 16.63 6.57
CA ALA A 46 2.28 17.45 6.76
C ALA A 46 2.48 17.87 8.22
N THR A 47 1.39 18.20 8.91
CA THR A 47 1.42 18.62 10.33
C THR A 47 1.79 17.45 11.25
N VAL A 48 1.30 16.25 10.95
CA VAL A 48 1.51 15.07 11.81
C VAL A 48 2.88 14.43 11.58
N ASN A 49 3.24 14.26 10.32
CA ASN A 49 4.49 13.60 9.93
C ASN A 49 5.01 14.18 8.61
N PRO A 50 6.12 14.95 8.64
CA PRO A 50 6.68 15.56 7.44
C PRO A 50 7.08 14.58 6.34
N ARG A 51 7.34 13.30 6.69
CA ARG A 51 7.68 12.24 5.72
C ARG A 51 6.46 11.51 5.18
N PHE A 52 5.27 11.75 5.74
CA PHE A 52 4.09 10.98 5.39
C PHE A 52 3.69 11.18 3.93
N ARG A 53 3.53 10.07 3.21
CA ARG A 53 3.05 10.04 1.84
C ARG A 53 1.87 9.09 1.73
N PHE A 54 0.89 9.47 0.94
CA PHE A 54 -0.22 8.60 0.59
C PHE A 54 0.13 7.76 -0.62
N THR A 55 -0.28 6.51 -0.61
CA THR A 55 -0.56 5.80 -1.85
C THR A 55 -2.07 5.77 -2.06
N ALA A 56 -2.55 5.77 -3.31
CA ALA A 56 -3.97 5.85 -3.61
C ALA A 56 -4.36 4.81 -4.64
N LYS A 57 -5.45 4.09 -4.42
CA LYS A 57 -5.90 3.08 -5.38
C LYS A 57 -6.62 3.76 -6.55
N LEU A 58 -6.27 3.39 -7.79
CA LEU A 58 -6.95 3.88 -8.98
C LEU A 58 -8.45 3.55 -8.94
N PHE A 59 -9.28 4.46 -9.39
CA PHE A 59 -10.73 4.30 -9.42
C PHE A 59 -11.14 3.05 -10.21
N ARG A 60 -12.09 2.29 -9.67
CA ARG A 60 -12.46 0.94 -10.15
C ARG A 60 -12.93 0.87 -11.60
N ALA A 61 -13.53 1.95 -12.11
CA ALA A 61 -13.99 2.01 -13.48
C ALA A 61 -12.86 1.79 -14.51
N PHE A 62 -11.61 2.16 -14.17
CA PHE A 62 -10.45 1.93 -15.05
C PHE A 62 -9.95 0.47 -15.05
N THR A 63 -10.06 -0.22 -13.91
CA THR A 63 -9.43 -1.55 -13.74
C THR A 63 -10.43 -2.70 -13.70
N HIS A 64 -11.63 -2.51 -13.20
CA HIS A 64 -12.62 -3.57 -12.96
C HIS A 64 -13.83 -3.47 -13.88
N GLU A 65 -14.38 -2.27 -14.11
CA GLU A 65 -15.65 -2.09 -14.81
C GLU A 65 -15.50 -1.78 -16.30
N LYS A 66 -14.40 -1.18 -16.73
CA LYS A 66 -14.10 -0.80 -18.13
C LYS A 66 -15.00 0.31 -18.71
N ASP A 67 -15.64 1.09 -17.86
CA ASP A 67 -16.62 2.12 -18.23
C ASP A 67 -16.24 3.54 -17.80
N ALA A 68 -14.98 3.75 -17.39
CA ALA A 68 -14.49 5.06 -16.97
C ALA A 68 -14.58 6.10 -18.09
N GLY A 69 -15.31 7.19 -17.81
CA GLY A 69 -15.43 8.32 -18.71
C GLY A 69 -14.29 9.33 -18.61
N GLY A 70 -14.21 10.26 -19.59
CA GLY A 70 -13.23 11.35 -19.55
C GLY A 70 -13.40 12.30 -18.35
N GLY A 71 -14.61 12.36 -17.76
CA GLY A 71 -14.89 13.09 -16.53
C GLY A 71 -14.17 12.46 -15.32
N ASP A 72 -14.23 11.14 -15.19
CA ASP A 72 -13.57 10.40 -14.12
C ASP A 72 -12.05 10.53 -14.20
N GLU A 73 -11.51 10.48 -15.43
CA GLU A 73 -10.08 10.67 -15.65
C GLU A 73 -9.62 12.04 -15.16
N ARG A 74 -10.28 13.12 -15.57
CA ARG A 74 -9.92 14.49 -15.18
C ARG A 74 -10.02 14.67 -13.66
N ALA A 75 -11.13 14.21 -13.06
CA ALA A 75 -11.33 14.31 -11.62
C ALA A 75 -10.25 13.52 -10.84
N PHE A 76 -9.93 12.29 -11.27
CA PHE A 76 -8.91 11.50 -10.60
C PHE A 76 -7.51 12.12 -10.74
N ARG A 77 -7.15 12.60 -11.92
CA ARG A 77 -5.88 13.31 -12.14
C ARG A 77 -5.77 14.55 -11.28
N GLU A 78 -6.80 15.39 -11.21
CA GLU A 78 -6.82 16.60 -10.38
C GLU A 78 -6.62 16.26 -8.90
N ALA A 79 -7.34 15.28 -8.40
CA ALA A 79 -7.21 14.82 -7.02
C ALA A 79 -5.80 14.32 -6.70
N MET A 80 -5.19 13.53 -7.60
CA MET A 80 -3.83 13.00 -7.40
C MET A 80 -2.76 14.07 -7.58
N ARG A 81 -2.91 15.00 -8.52
CA ARG A 81 -2.01 16.14 -8.69
C ARG A 81 -1.96 17.00 -7.43
N THR A 82 -3.09 17.27 -6.80
CA THR A 82 -3.14 18.02 -5.53
C THR A 82 -2.25 17.37 -4.46
N LEU A 83 -2.24 16.04 -4.36
CA LEU A 83 -1.34 15.33 -3.45
C LEU A 83 0.12 15.36 -3.91
N ALA A 84 0.36 15.26 -5.22
CA ALA A 84 1.70 15.28 -5.81
C ALA A 84 2.36 16.64 -5.64
N ASP A 85 1.66 17.72 -5.96
CA ASP A 85 2.14 19.10 -5.84
C ASP A 85 2.47 19.46 -4.39
N ALA A 86 1.74 18.90 -3.44
CA ALA A 86 2.03 19.00 -2.01
C ALA A 86 3.19 18.08 -1.55
N GLY A 87 3.81 17.29 -2.44
CA GLY A 87 4.83 16.30 -2.10
C GLY A 87 4.32 15.14 -1.24
N ARG A 88 3.02 14.82 -1.34
CA ARG A 88 2.34 13.82 -0.49
C ARG A 88 1.83 12.60 -1.24
N LEU A 89 1.97 12.54 -2.56
CA LEU A 89 1.66 11.34 -3.33
C LEU A 89 2.90 10.45 -3.45
N GLY A 90 2.81 9.22 -2.96
CA GLY A 90 3.86 8.22 -3.08
C GLY A 90 3.70 7.33 -4.30
N ALA A 91 2.47 6.84 -4.53
CA ALA A 91 2.15 6.04 -5.71
C ALA A 91 0.64 5.98 -5.96
N VAL A 92 0.25 5.72 -7.20
CA VAL A 92 -1.10 5.31 -7.59
C VAL A 92 -1.11 3.82 -7.87
N LEU A 93 -1.85 3.05 -7.07
CA LEU A 93 -1.98 1.61 -7.21
C LEU A 93 -3.00 1.25 -8.29
N VAL A 94 -2.52 0.69 -9.38
CA VAL A 94 -3.32 0.12 -10.47
C VAL A 94 -3.48 -1.37 -10.20
N GLN A 95 -4.50 -1.76 -9.45
CA GLN A 95 -4.74 -3.17 -9.10
C GLN A 95 -5.76 -3.79 -10.04
N PHE A 96 -5.39 -4.91 -10.65
CA PHE A 96 -6.29 -5.72 -11.47
C PHE A 96 -6.86 -6.93 -10.69
N PRO A 97 -8.06 -7.43 -11.08
CA PRO A 97 -8.62 -8.66 -10.53
C PRO A 97 -7.83 -9.90 -10.98
N PHE A 98 -8.03 -11.03 -10.30
CA PHE A 98 -7.40 -12.31 -10.65
C PHE A 98 -7.70 -12.75 -12.09
N SER A 99 -8.91 -12.47 -12.59
CA SER A 99 -9.34 -12.79 -13.97
C SER A 99 -8.60 -11.97 -15.05
N PHE A 100 -7.76 -11.01 -14.69
CA PHE A 100 -6.99 -10.23 -15.64
C PHE A 100 -5.69 -10.97 -15.99
N HIS A 101 -5.78 -11.85 -17.00
CA HIS A 101 -4.65 -12.65 -17.47
C HIS A 101 -3.81 -11.88 -18.51
N ALA A 102 -2.56 -12.30 -18.73
CA ALA A 102 -1.63 -11.65 -19.67
C ALA A 102 -1.94 -11.99 -21.16
N ALA A 103 -3.20 -11.84 -21.58
CA ALA A 103 -3.62 -11.93 -22.96
C ALA A 103 -3.33 -10.61 -23.73
N ALA A 104 -3.36 -10.65 -25.06
CA ALA A 104 -3.06 -9.50 -25.92
C ALA A 104 -3.94 -8.28 -25.59
N ASP A 105 -5.25 -8.46 -25.49
CA ASP A 105 -6.20 -7.39 -25.17
C ASP A 105 -5.93 -6.77 -23.80
N ASN A 106 -5.61 -7.59 -22.80
CA ASN A 106 -5.29 -7.12 -21.46
C ASN A 106 -3.94 -6.40 -21.42
N ARG A 107 -2.97 -6.79 -22.23
CA ARG A 107 -1.71 -6.04 -22.40
C ARG A 107 -1.98 -4.67 -23.03
N GLY A 108 -2.82 -4.61 -24.06
CA GLY A 108 -3.26 -3.35 -24.67
C GLY A 108 -3.96 -2.44 -23.67
N ARG A 109 -4.87 -3.00 -22.87
CA ARG A 109 -5.58 -2.27 -21.82
C ARG A 109 -4.62 -1.74 -20.73
N LEU A 110 -3.68 -2.57 -20.27
CA LEU A 110 -2.64 -2.14 -19.33
C LEU A 110 -1.85 -0.97 -19.91
N THR A 111 -1.37 -1.09 -21.14
CA THR A 111 -0.62 -0.03 -21.83
C THR A 111 -1.41 1.27 -21.90
N ALA A 112 -2.68 1.21 -22.29
CA ALA A 112 -3.55 2.39 -22.37
C ALA A 112 -3.74 3.07 -21.00
N ILE A 113 -3.85 2.31 -19.89
CA ILE A 113 -3.93 2.88 -18.55
C ILE A 113 -2.61 3.54 -18.15
N LEU A 114 -1.47 2.90 -18.43
CA LEU A 114 -0.15 3.45 -18.12
C LEU A 114 0.12 4.75 -18.88
N GLU A 115 -0.27 4.83 -20.14
CA GLU A 115 -0.16 6.04 -20.96
C GLU A 115 -1.10 7.15 -20.48
N ARG A 116 -2.33 6.79 -20.14
CA ARG A 116 -3.35 7.72 -19.65
C ARG A 116 -2.95 8.44 -18.38
N PHE A 117 -2.20 7.80 -17.49
CA PHE A 117 -1.77 8.33 -16.20
C PHE A 117 -0.24 8.44 -16.06
N ALA A 118 0.47 8.61 -17.18
CA ALA A 118 1.94 8.58 -17.24
C ALA A 118 2.62 9.66 -16.38
N GLU A 119 1.93 10.76 -16.06
CA GLU A 119 2.43 11.83 -15.19
C GLU A 119 2.40 11.45 -13.70
N LEU A 120 1.67 10.39 -13.32
CA LEU A 120 1.56 9.93 -11.93
C LEU A 120 2.55 8.78 -11.65
N PRO A 121 3.03 8.63 -10.41
CA PRO A 121 3.87 7.51 -10.01
C PRO A 121 3.02 6.23 -9.91
N LEU A 122 2.98 5.42 -10.96
CA LEU A 122 2.13 4.23 -11.03
C LEU A 122 2.80 3.00 -10.42
N ALA A 123 2.01 2.19 -9.68
CA ALA A 123 2.38 0.86 -9.21
C ALA A 123 1.30 -0.15 -9.65
N VAL A 124 1.69 -1.20 -10.36
CA VAL A 124 0.74 -2.16 -10.97
C VAL A 124 0.75 -3.46 -10.21
N GLU A 125 -0.42 -3.84 -9.69
CA GLU A 125 -0.63 -5.11 -9.01
C GLU A 125 -1.39 -6.10 -9.90
N PHE A 126 -0.74 -7.21 -10.14
CA PHE A 126 -1.34 -8.41 -10.75
C PHE A 126 -1.60 -9.47 -9.69
N ARG A 127 -2.56 -10.34 -9.95
CA ARG A 127 -2.91 -11.47 -9.08
C ARG A 127 -2.60 -12.81 -9.71
N HIS A 128 -2.62 -12.89 -11.03
CA HIS A 128 -2.47 -14.12 -11.80
C HIS A 128 -1.02 -14.32 -12.26
N ALA A 129 -0.52 -15.54 -12.18
CA ALA A 129 0.85 -15.94 -12.50
C ALA A 129 1.27 -15.60 -13.95
N SER A 130 0.34 -15.55 -14.90
CA SER A 130 0.64 -15.23 -16.30
C SER A 130 1.34 -13.86 -16.50
N TRP A 131 1.29 -12.97 -15.51
CA TRP A 131 1.99 -11.70 -15.53
C TRP A 131 3.42 -11.77 -14.99
N ASP A 132 3.84 -12.90 -14.43
CA ASP A 132 5.21 -13.08 -13.94
C ASP A 132 6.17 -13.43 -15.10
N SER A 133 6.55 -12.40 -15.85
CA SER A 133 7.44 -12.56 -17.01
C SER A 133 8.34 -11.34 -17.18
N ASP A 134 9.48 -11.54 -17.85
CA ASP A 134 10.39 -10.46 -18.20
C ASP A 134 9.78 -9.49 -19.23
N VAL A 135 8.85 -9.96 -20.04
CA VAL A 135 8.07 -9.10 -20.96
C VAL A 135 7.25 -8.11 -20.14
N THR A 136 6.57 -8.55 -19.11
CA THR A 136 5.81 -7.66 -18.21
C THR A 136 6.73 -6.69 -17.48
N ALA A 137 7.84 -7.18 -16.93
CA ALA A 137 8.80 -6.34 -16.22
C ALA A 137 9.37 -5.24 -17.14
N ARG A 138 9.67 -5.58 -18.39
CA ARG A 138 10.17 -4.66 -19.41
C ARG A 138 9.12 -3.61 -19.77
N LEU A 139 7.88 -4.03 -20.04
CA LEU A 139 6.76 -3.13 -20.31
C LEU A 139 6.57 -2.08 -19.22
N LEU A 140 6.59 -2.50 -17.95
CA LEU A 140 6.45 -1.59 -16.82
C LEU A 140 7.66 -0.66 -16.69
N SER A 141 8.87 -1.19 -16.87
CA SER A 141 10.10 -0.39 -16.78
C SER A 141 10.15 0.71 -17.83
N GLU A 142 9.80 0.41 -19.08
CA GLU A 142 9.72 1.36 -20.20
C GLU A 142 8.70 2.49 -19.94
N ARG A 143 7.66 2.22 -19.16
CA ARG A 143 6.63 3.18 -18.76
C ARG A 143 6.90 3.84 -17.41
N GLY A 144 8.01 3.51 -16.74
CA GLY A 144 8.35 4.02 -15.41
C GLY A 144 7.38 3.59 -14.30
N ALA A 145 6.62 2.52 -14.51
CA ALA A 145 5.68 1.97 -13.55
C ALA A 145 6.32 0.89 -12.68
N ALA A 146 5.96 0.85 -11.38
CA ALA A 146 6.42 -0.16 -10.46
C ALA A 146 5.64 -1.48 -10.64
N PHE A 147 6.35 -2.60 -10.58
CA PHE A 147 5.73 -3.90 -10.36
C PHE A 147 5.44 -4.06 -8.86
N VAL A 148 4.20 -4.35 -8.49
CA VAL A 148 3.84 -4.60 -7.09
C VAL A 148 4.17 -6.05 -6.73
N ASN A 149 5.12 -6.23 -5.82
CA ASN A 149 5.47 -7.53 -5.27
C ASN A 149 4.45 -7.90 -4.18
N ILE A 150 3.79 -9.03 -4.32
CA ILE A 150 2.70 -9.42 -3.42
C ILE A 150 3.04 -10.66 -2.61
N ASP A 151 2.49 -10.72 -1.40
CA ASP A 151 2.34 -11.94 -0.61
C ASP A 151 0.85 -12.27 -0.51
N GLN A 152 0.48 -13.43 -1.01
CA GLN A 152 -0.88 -13.97 -1.02
C GLN A 152 -0.81 -15.49 -0.85
N PRO A 153 -1.94 -16.19 -0.64
CA PRO A 153 -1.92 -17.66 -0.55
C PRO A 153 -1.28 -18.30 -1.79
N ASP A 154 -0.47 -19.33 -1.56
CA ASP A 154 0.11 -20.14 -2.61
C ASP A 154 -0.97 -21.09 -3.16
N LEU A 155 -1.65 -20.65 -4.18
CA LEU A 155 -2.71 -21.39 -4.88
C LEU A 155 -2.37 -21.43 -6.37
N HIS A 156 -2.85 -22.47 -7.05
CA HIS A 156 -2.63 -22.66 -8.48
C HIS A 156 -2.98 -21.36 -9.24
N ASP A 157 -2.10 -20.94 -10.14
CA ASP A 157 -2.19 -19.73 -10.95
C ASP A 157 -2.12 -18.38 -10.19
N ASN A 158 -1.96 -18.39 -8.88
CA ASN A 158 -1.65 -17.16 -8.15
C ASN A 158 -0.21 -16.67 -8.47
N LEU A 159 -0.06 -15.36 -8.56
CA LEU A 159 1.27 -14.75 -8.69
C LEU A 159 2.11 -15.11 -7.46
N ALA A 160 3.26 -15.73 -7.68
CA ALA A 160 4.19 -16.12 -6.63
C ALA A 160 4.93 -14.90 -6.03
N PRO A 161 5.43 -14.99 -4.79
CA PRO A 161 6.25 -13.96 -4.18
C PRO A 161 7.51 -13.67 -5.00
N ALA A 162 7.66 -12.46 -5.49
CA ALA A 162 8.78 -11.99 -6.31
C ALA A 162 9.55 -10.85 -5.63
N ASN A 163 10.61 -10.35 -6.27
CA ASN A 163 11.29 -9.10 -5.92
C ASN A 163 11.66 -8.33 -7.20
N ARG A 164 10.63 -7.96 -7.96
CA ARG A 164 10.80 -7.19 -9.20
C ARG A 164 10.80 -5.69 -8.89
N VAL A 165 11.80 -4.96 -9.37
CA VAL A 165 11.91 -3.50 -9.26
C VAL A 165 12.01 -2.91 -10.66
N THR A 166 10.93 -2.36 -11.16
CA THR A 166 10.79 -1.85 -12.55
C THR A 166 10.81 -0.33 -12.64
N SER A 167 10.79 0.38 -11.51
CA SER A 167 10.77 1.84 -11.44
C SER A 167 11.58 2.35 -10.23
N PRO A 168 11.72 3.67 -10.03
CA PRO A 168 12.25 4.23 -8.79
C PRO A 168 11.45 3.89 -7.52
N ILE A 169 10.33 3.19 -7.65
CA ILE A 169 9.48 2.74 -6.55
C ILE A 169 9.55 1.22 -6.45
N ALA A 170 9.89 0.69 -5.27
CA ALA A 170 9.69 -0.70 -4.89
C ALA A 170 8.39 -0.79 -4.08
N TYR A 171 7.43 -1.59 -4.53
CA TYR A 171 6.12 -1.66 -3.89
C TYR A 171 5.80 -3.09 -3.47
N TYR A 172 5.40 -3.26 -2.20
CA TYR A 172 5.10 -4.55 -1.60
C TYR A 172 3.71 -4.52 -0.97
N ARG A 173 2.91 -5.56 -1.20
CA ARG A 173 1.59 -5.72 -0.57
C ARG A 173 1.42 -7.11 0.02
N PHE A 174 1.04 -7.15 1.29
CA PHE A 174 0.82 -8.36 2.06
C PHE A 174 -0.68 -8.58 2.26
N HIS A 175 -1.22 -9.64 1.65
CA HIS A 175 -2.65 -9.92 1.67
C HIS A 175 -3.07 -10.96 2.71
N GLY A 176 -2.10 -11.59 3.37
CA GLY A 176 -2.31 -12.78 4.19
C GLY A 176 -2.31 -14.06 3.36
N ARG A 177 -2.11 -15.19 4.03
CA ARG A 177 -2.02 -16.52 3.41
C ARG A 177 -3.18 -17.44 3.79
N ASN A 178 -4.38 -16.90 3.98
CA ASN A 178 -5.57 -17.65 4.35
C ASN A 178 -6.16 -18.41 3.14
N ALA A 179 -5.48 -19.47 2.70
CA ALA A 179 -5.83 -20.24 1.53
C ALA A 179 -7.28 -20.82 1.56
N PRO A 180 -7.76 -21.40 2.69
CA PRO A 180 -9.11 -21.95 2.75
C PRO A 180 -10.23 -20.92 2.49
N LYS A 181 -9.95 -19.65 2.78
CA LYS A 181 -10.93 -18.56 2.67
C LYS A 181 -10.69 -17.64 1.44
N TRP A 182 -9.71 -17.95 0.59
CA TRP A 182 -9.30 -17.03 -0.47
C TRP A 182 -10.34 -16.90 -1.59
N PHE A 183 -10.87 -18.00 -2.07
CA PHE A 183 -11.88 -18.08 -3.15
C PHE A 183 -13.23 -18.63 -2.70
N GLY A 184 -13.47 -18.77 -1.39
CA GLY A 184 -14.74 -19.26 -0.88
C GLY A 184 -15.90 -18.36 -1.29
N PRO A 185 -17.01 -18.90 -1.87
CA PRO A 185 -18.13 -18.11 -2.37
C PRO A 185 -18.81 -17.28 -1.26
N ASP A 186 -18.86 -17.81 -0.04
CA ASP A 186 -19.49 -17.17 1.11
C ASP A 186 -18.48 -16.47 2.04
N THR A 187 -17.25 -16.28 1.58
CA THR A 187 -16.21 -15.70 2.42
C THR A 187 -16.27 -14.16 2.39
N SER A 188 -16.47 -13.57 3.55
CA SER A 188 -16.37 -12.11 3.71
C SER A 188 -14.95 -11.62 3.44
N ASN A 189 -14.82 -10.34 3.06
CA ASN A 189 -13.49 -9.72 2.94
C ASN A 189 -12.71 -9.78 4.26
N GLU A 190 -13.40 -9.69 5.40
CA GLU A 190 -12.77 -9.76 6.73
C GLU A 190 -12.15 -11.14 6.98
N GLU A 191 -12.83 -12.22 6.62
CA GLU A 191 -12.30 -13.57 6.77
C GLU A 191 -11.14 -13.85 5.81
N ARG A 192 -11.24 -13.38 4.57
CA ARG A 192 -10.18 -13.53 3.55
C ARG A 192 -8.85 -12.97 4.02
N TYR A 193 -8.87 -11.78 4.63
CA TYR A 193 -7.69 -11.07 5.10
C TYR A 193 -7.38 -11.31 6.59
N ASN A 194 -8.03 -12.29 7.21
CA ASN A 194 -7.74 -12.70 8.58
C ASN A 194 -6.51 -13.60 8.62
N TYR A 195 -5.34 -13.00 8.70
CA TYR A 195 -4.07 -13.69 8.75
C TYR A 195 -3.04 -12.86 9.52
N LEU A 196 -2.44 -13.42 10.54
CA LEU A 196 -1.32 -12.83 11.26
C LEU A 196 -0.03 -13.52 10.82
N TYR A 197 0.84 -12.80 10.16
CA TYR A 197 2.15 -13.32 9.78
C TYR A 197 3.00 -13.59 10.99
N SER A 198 3.72 -14.71 10.98
CA SER A 198 4.77 -15.03 11.95
C SER A 198 6.10 -14.35 11.59
N ASP A 199 7.01 -14.26 12.57
CA ASP A 199 8.37 -13.74 12.37
C ASP A 199 9.10 -14.49 11.23
N GLY A 200 8.95 -15.82 11.18
CA GLY A 200 9.57 -16.67 10.14
C GLY A 200 9.06 -16.40 8.73
N GLU A 201 7.79 -16.00 8.60
CA GLU A 201 7.20 -15.64 7.30
C GLU A 201 7.60 -14.22 6.86
N LEU A 202 7.79 -13.31 7.81
CA LEU A 202 8.22 -11.93 7.52
C LEU A 202 9.73 -11.82 7.25
N ALA A 203 10.57 -12.66 7.85
CA ALA A 203 12.02 -12.57 7.73
C ALA A 203 12.54 -12.58 6.28
N PRO A 204 12.10 -13.47 5.37
CA PRO A 204 12.52 -13.42 3.96
C PRO A 204 12.10 -12.14 3.24
N TRP A 205 10.98 -11.53 3.67
CA TRP A 205 10.50 -10.29 3.10
C TRP A 205 11.31 -9.08 3.54
N VAL A 206 11.87 -9.09 4.75
CA VAL A 206 12.78 -8.02 5.20
C VAL A 206 13.96 -7.89 4.24
N GLU A 207 14.57 -9.00 3.85
CA GLU A 207 15.70 -8.98 2.90
C GLU A 207 15.27 -8.56 1.49
N ARG A 208 14.10 -9.03 1.01
CA ARG A 208 13.55 -8.58 -0.28
C ARG A 208 13.25 -7.08 -0.30
N VAL A 209 12.67 -6.55 0.77
CA VAL A 209 12.36 -5.11 0.87
C VAL A 209 13.64 -4.28 0.93
N ARG A 210 14.67 -4.72 1.67
CA ARG A 210 15.97 -4.03 1.71
C ARG A 210 16.64 -3.99 0.34
N ASP A 211 16.71 -5.12 -0.35
CA ASP A 211 17.26 -5.19 -1.71
C ASP A 211 16.44 -4.35 -2.69
N GLY A 212 15.11 -4.45 -2.63
CA GLY A 212 14.23 -3.67 -3.49
C GLY A 212 14.34 -2.17 -3.25
N ALA A 213 14.45 -1.73 -1.99
CA ALA A 213 14.67 -0.32 -1.64
C ALA A 213 16.00 0.21 -2.19
N ARG A 214 17.08 -0.58 -2.09
CA ARG A 214 18.39 -0.25 -2.67
C ARG A 214 18.29 -0.08 -4.19
N ARG A 215 17.71 -1.05 -4.90
CA ARG A 215 17.54 -1.03 -6.37
C ARG A 215 16.62 0.11 -6.83
N ALA A 216 15.59 0.43 -6.05
CA ALA A 216 14.72 1.58 -6.33
C ALA A 216 15.49 2.91 -6.18
N ALA A 217 16.34 3.03 -5.15
CA ALA A 217 17.19 4.19 -4.96
C ALA A 217 18.22 4.37 -6.10
N GLU A 218 18.84 3.29 -6.58
CA GLU A 218 19.73 3.31 -7.75
C GLU A 218 19.00 3.82 -9.01
N ARG A 219 17.77 3.34 -9.25
CA ARG A 219 16.93 3.82 -10.36
C ARG A 219 16.50 5.27 -10.20
N ALA A 220 16.22 5.69 -8.97
CA ALA A 220 15.87 7.07 -8.66
C ALA A 220 17.03 8.03 -8.99
N ALA A 221 18.24 7.68 -8.55
CA ALA A 221 19.45 8.45 -8.84
C ALA A 221 19.71 8.54 -10.36
N ALA A 222 19.54 7.43 -11.09
CA ALA A 222 19.73 7.40 -12.55
C ALA A 222 18.69 8.21 -13.34
N SER A 223 17.50 8.45 -12.77
CA SER A 223 16.39 9.15 -13.46
C SER A 223 16.09 10.55 -12.88
N SER A 224 16.85 11.00 -11.89
CA SER A 224 16.59 12.25 -11.14
C SER A 224 15.16 12.35 -10.58
N ARG A 225 14.57 11.19 -10.23
CA ARG A 225 13.23 11.08 -9.66
C ARG A 225 13.32 10.77 -8.16
N GLU A 226 12.28 11.11 -7.44
CA GLU A 226 12.12 10.60 -6.07
C GLU A 226 11.87 9.09 -6.12
N GLY A 227 12.52 8.35 -5.22
CA GLY A 227 12.37 6.91 -5.10
C GLY A 227 12.14 6.48 -3.67
N GLY A 228 11.69 5.24 -3.50
CA GLY A 228 11.48 4.68 -2.18
C GLY A 228 10.82 3.31 -2.21
N ALA A 229 10.71 2.71 -1.02
CA ALA A 229 9.99 1.47 -0.84
C ALA A 229 8.69 1.72 -0.07
N TYR A 230 7.58 1.19 -0.59
CA TYR A 230 6.27 1.16 0.07
C TYR A 230 5.93 -0.26 0.45
N VAL A 231 5.64 -0.47 1.73
CA VAL A 231 5.25 -1.78 2.28
C VAL A 231 3.86 -1.63 2.89
N ILE A 232 2.87 -2.20 2.24
CA ILE A 232 1.47 -2.07 2.60
C ILE A 232 0.92 -3.42 3.07
N LEU A 233 0.37 -3.45 4.27
CA LEU A 233 -0.24 -4.66 4.82
C LEU A 233 -1.75 -4.58 4.70
N ASN A 234 -2.34 -5.53 4.00
CA ASN A 234 -3.77 -5.62 3.73
C ASN A 234 -4.49 -6.69 4.58
N ASN A 235 -3.77 -7.39 5.45
CA ASN A 235 -4.30 -8.33 6.43
C ASN A 235 -4.93 -7.59 7.62
N HIS A 236 -5.91 -6.73 7.34
CA HIS A 236 -6.40 -5.70 8.26
C HIS A 236 -7.35 -6.20 9.36
N PHE A 237 -7.75 -7.48 9.34
CA PHE A 237 -8.67 -8.03 10.33
C PHE A 237 -8.15 -7.79 11.77
N ARG A 238 -8.99 -7.20 12.60
CA ARG A 238 -8.73 -6.93 14.04
C ARG A 238 -7.39 -6.23 14.35
N GLY A 239 -6.75 -5.59 13.39
CA GLY A 239 -5.49 -4.87 13.59
C GLY A 239 -4.22 -5.68 13.33
N GLN A 240 -4.32 -6.88 12.78
CA GLN A 240 -3.17 -7.73 12.40
C GLN A 240 -2.18 -7.01 11.48
N ALA A 241 -2.68 -6.26 10.51
CA ALA A 241 -1.84 -5.45 9.62
C ALA A 241 -0.97 -4.45 10.38
N VAL A 242 -1.51 -3.83 11.43
CA VAL A 242 -0.75 -2.87 12.25
C VAL A 242 0.31 -3.58 13.08
N ALA A 243 -0.01 -4.75 13.63
CA ALA A 243 0.95 -5.56 14.39
C ALA A 243 2.14 -5.96 13.49
N ASN A 244 1.88 -6.60 12.36
CA ASN A 244 2.94 -7.00 11.44
C ASN A 244 3.68 -5.80 10.80
N ALA A 245 3.02 -4.65 10.60
CA ALA A 245 3.69 -3.45 10.13
C ALA A 245 4.71 -2.90 11.14
N LEU A 246 4.43 -2.96 12.44
CA LEU A 246 5.38 -2.57 13.48
C LEU A 246 6.58 -3.53 13.55
N GLU A 247 6.35 -4.84 13.38
CA GLU A 247 7.42 -5.85 13.31
C GLU A 247 8.34 -5.59 12.10
N LEU A 248 7.76 -5.42 10.91
CA LEU A 248 8.52 -5.09 9.69
C LEU A 248 9.24 -3.75 9.82
N GLN A 249 8.60 -2.73 10.41
CA GLN A 249 9.21 -1.41 10.58
C GLN A 249 10.45 -1.47 11.47
N LEU A 250 10.36 -2.19 12.60
CA LEU A 250 11.55 -2.39 13.45
C LEU A 250 12.64 -3.14 12.69
N ALA A 251 12.31 -4.25 12.04
CA ALA A 251 13.27 -5.07 11.30
C ALA A 251 13.95 -4.27 10.17
N LEU A 252 13.20 -3.42 9.45
CA LEU A 252 13.73 -2.64 8.31
C LEU A 252 14.50 -1.40 8.74
N THR A 253 14.09 -0.73 9.81
CA THR A 253 14.58 0.61 10.17
C THR A 253 15.33 0.69 11.49
N GLY A 254 15.25 -0.34 12.32
CA GLY A 254 15.76 -0.35 13.70
C GLY A 254 14.98 0.57 14.66
N ARG A 255 13.86 1.17 14.22
CA ARG A 255 13.11 2.17 15.01
C ARG A 255 11.88 1.55 15.65
N ARG A 256 11.81 1.62 16.98
CA ARG A 256 10.59 1.31 17.73
C ARG A 256 9.61 2.48 17.62
N ARG A 257 8.33 2.19 17.65
CA ARG A 257 7.25 3.20 17.69
C ARG A 257 6.37 2.99 18.90
N ALA A 258 5.84 4.08 19.42
CA ALA A 258 4.88 4.03 20.52
C ALA A 258 3.49 3.67 19.98
N ALA A 259 2.98 2.50 20.32
CA ALA A 259 1.69 1.98 19.89
C ALA A 259 0.65 2.02 21.03
N PRO A 260 -0.65 2.16 20.72
CA PRO A 260 -1.71 2.20 21.75
C PRO A 260 -1.85 0.88 22.50
N ASP A 261 -2.19 0.95 23.79
CA ASP A 261 -2.34 -0.21 24.69
C ASP A 261 -3.26 -1.30 24.13
N SER A 262 -4.34 -0.90 23.47
CA SER A 262 -5.29 -1.82 22.83
C SER A 262 -4.69 -2.78 21.79
N LEU A 263 -3.51 -2.48 21.26
CA LEU A 263 -2.76 -3.40 20.40
C LEU A 263 -2.02 -4.44 21.21
N PHE A 264 -1.40 -4.04 22.34
CA PHE A 264 -0.68 -4.97 23.21
C PHE A 264 -1.62 -5.96 23.90
N ASP A 265 -2.85 -5.54 24.22
CA ASP A 265 -3.87 -6.44 24.80
C ASP A 265 -4.22 -7.58 23.82
N LYS A 266 -4.23 -7.30 22.52
CA LYS A 266 -4.50 -8.30 21.47
C LYS A 266 -3.26 -9.03 20.99
N TYR A 267 -2.13 -8.35 20.95
CA TYR A 267 -0.86 -8.83 20.42
C TYR A 267 0.25 -8.60 21.44
N PRO A 268 0.32 -9.39 22.54
CA PRO A 268 1.31 -9.19 23.61
C PRO A 268 2.76 -9.25 23.11
N ALA A 269 3.03 -10.02 22.05
CA ALA A 269 4.34 -10.12 21.41
C ALA A 269 4.89 -8.77 20.90
N LEU A 270 4.02 -7.78 20.64
CA LEU A 270 4.43 -6.44 20.23
C LEU A 270 5.32 -5.72 21.26
N ALA A 271 5.31 -6.14 22.52
CA ALA A 271 6.23 -5.60 23.54
C ALA A 271 7.72 -5.77 23.14
N ARG A 272 8.04 -6.73 22.27
CA ARG A 272 9.39 -6.93 21.73
C ARG A 272 9.78 -5.89 20.69
N VAL A 273 8.81 -5.31 19.95
CA VAL A 273 9.05 -4.51 18.74
C VAL A 273 8.51 -3.07 18.80
N ALA A 274 7.64 -2.78 19.75
CA ALA A 274 7.03 -1.46 19.93
C ALA A 274 7.02 -1.05 21.40
N ASP A 275 6.91 0.24 21.66
CA ASP A 275 6.75 0.79 23.00
C ASP A 275 5.28 1.13 23.25
N ARG A 276 4.84 1.12 24.52
CA ARG A 276 3.50 1.58 24.86
C ARG A 276 3.41 3.09 24.74
N ALA A 277 2.39 3.59 24.05
CA ALA A 277 2.12 5.02 24.03
C ALA A 277 1.77 5.51 25.44
N PRO A 278 2.26 6.68 25.89
CA PRO A 278 1.83 7.27 27.14
C PRO A 278 0.31 7.34 27.18
N GLY A 279 -0.31 6.80 28.24
CA GLY A 279 -1.75 6.85 28.42
C GLY A 279 -2.26 8.29 28.36
N ALA A 280 -3.48 8.49 27.88
CA ALA A 280 -4.08 9.81 27.73
C ALA A 280 -4.15 10.66 29.04
N GLY A 281 -3.86 10.05 30.19
CA GLY A 281 -3.75 10.71 31.50
C GLY A 281 -2.33 11.15 31.91
N GLN A 282 -1.29 10.84 31.12
CA GLN A 282 0.11 11.17 31.44
C GLN A 282 0.74 12.23 30.52
N ARG A 283 -0.04 13.06 29.84
CA ARG A 283 0.52 14.29 29.27
C ARG A 283 0.90 15.21 30.43
N LYS A 284 2.13 15.08 30.90
CA LYS A 284 2.72 16.11 31.75
C LYS A 284 2.68 17.42 30.95
N LEU A 285 1.97 18.39 31.49
CA LEU A 285 2.09 19.78 31.18
C LEU A 285 3.57 20.19 31.46
N PHE A 286 4.32 20.44 30.41
CA PHE A 286 5.50 21.29 30.41
C PHE A 286 5.46 22.13 29.13
#